data_2de925fe4fd6efb9240962b516fb55b3
#
_entry.id   2de925fe4fd6efb9240962b516fb55b3
#
_cell.length_a   1.000
_cell.length_b   1.000
_cell.length_c   1.000
_cell.angle_alpha   90.00
_cell.angle_beta   90.00
_cell.angle_gamma   90.00
#
_symmetry.space_group_name_H-M   'P 1'
#
loop_
_entity.id
_entity.type
_entity.pdbx_description
1 polymer ?
#
loop_
_entity_poly.entity_id
_entity_poly.type
_entity_poly.pdbx_seq_one_letter_code
_entity_poly.pdbx_strand_id
1 'polypeptide(L)'
;MDRLGKTLGFEVKDGIPEPLLKLPREKLVELTGEIGKNWLAMDGLWFQAVEKVYGMNDAKRCNDSCWGRYSQVEARLIKKFLGLPKKAGIDGLKRALAFRMYAQINVQSIIEESPNSIIFQMNDCRVQSARKRKGLADYPCKSAGLVEYSRFAWTIDERIRTECVGCPPDEHPDDWFCAWRFVLEEDN
;
A
#
# COMPACT_ATOMS: atom_id res chain seq x y z
N MET A 1 4.44 32.52 -2.49
CA MET A 1 3.72 31.70 -1.49
C MET A 1 2.37 32.32 -1.09
N ASP A 2 2.24 33.64 -1.05
CA ASP A 2 0.98 34.32 -0.69
C ASP A 2 -0.23 34.07 -1.62
N ARG A 3 0.00 33.71 -2.86
CA ARG A 3 -1.10 33.53 -3.83
C ARG A 3 -2.00 32.33 -3.58
N LEU A 4 -1.43 31.24 -3.09
CA LEU A 4 -2.22 30.01 -2.84
C LEU A 4 -3.14 30.14 -1.63
N GLY A 5 -2.65 30.73 -0.52
CA GLY A 5 -3.47 30.93 0.67
C GLY A 5 -4.67 31.83 0.42
N LYS A 6 -4.48 32.93 -0.33
CA LYS A 6 -5.58 33.83 -0.74
C LYS A 6 -6.57 33.17 -1.71
N THR A 7 -6.07 32.32 -2.61
CA THR A 7 -6.92 31.62 -3.59
C THR A 7 -7.80 30.55 -2.92
N LEU A 8 -7.30 29.88 -1.88
CA LEU A 8 -8.02 28.82 -1.14
C LEU A 8 -8.90 29.37 -0.01
N GLY A 9 -8.84 30.68 0.30
CA GLY A 9 -9.66 31.30 1.34
C GLY A 9 -9.27 30.94 2.78
N PHE A 10 -8.06 30.40 3.00
CA PHE A 10 -7.49 30.15 4.34
C PHE A 10 -5.98 30.46 4.34
N GLU A 11 -5.46 30.75 5.53
CA GLU A 11 -4.04 31.01 5.70
C GLU A 11 -3.19 29.74 5.54
N VAL A 12 -1.99 29.92 5.00
CA VAL A 12 -0.99 28.86 4.81
C VAL A 12 0.28 29.26 5.53
N LYS A 13 0.70 28.45 6.49
CA LYS A 13 1.97 28.61 7.21
C LYS A 13 2.93 27.49 6.79
N ASP A 14 4.11 27.88 6.32
CA ASP A 14 5.14 26.93 5.85
C ASP A 14 4.64 25.91 4.79
N GLY A 15 3.68 26.35 3.95
CA GLY A 15 3.04 25.49 2.95
C GLY A 15 1.93 24.57 3.48
N ILE A 16 1.59 24.67 4.77
CA ILE A 16 0.56 23.85 5.43
C ILE A 16 -0.67 24.72 5.70
N PRO A 17 -1.88 24.30 5.30
CA PRO A 17 -3.12 25.00 5.63
C PRO A 17 -3.29 25.11 7.16
N GLU A 18 -3.53 26.32 7.64
CA GLU A 18 -3.67 26.59 9.07
C GLU A 18 -4.71 25.69 9.78
N PRO A 19 -5.89 25.37 9.18
CA PRO A 19 -6.83 24.45 9.79
C PRO A 19 -6.24 23.07 10.15
N LEU A 20 -5.27 22.56 9.37
CA LEU A 20 -4.58 21.31 9.69
C LEU A 20 -3.68 21.42 10.92
N LEU A 21 -3.01 22.58 11.07
CA LEU A 21 -2.12 22.85 12.22
C LEU A 21 -2.89 22.96 13.53
N LYS A 22 -4.20 23.24 13.48
CA LYS A 22 -5.08 23.38 14.65
C LYS A 22 -5.78 22.08 15.03
N LEU A 23 -5.65 21.01 14.23
CA LEU A 23 -6.28 19.74 14.55
C LEU A 23 -5.56 19.05 15.72
N PRO A 24 -6.32 18.45 16.66
CA PRO A 24 -5.75 17.53 17.64
C PRO A 24 -5.05 16.36 16.94
N ARG A 25 -4.06 15.77 17.61
CA ARG A 25 -3.28 14.64 17.08
C ARG A 25 -4.18 13.48 16.62
N GLU A 26 -5.19 13.16 17.41
CA GLU A 26 -6.15 12.09 17.14
C GLU A 26 -6.91 12.34 15.83
N LYS A 27 -7.31 13.60 15.59
CA LYS A 27 -7.98 14.00 14.34
C LYS A 27 -7.05 13.96 13.13
N LEU A 28 -5.76 14.25 13.30
CA LEU A 28 -4.78 14.06 12.23
C LEU A 28 -4.60 12.57 11.88
N VAL A 29 -4.61 11.67 12.89
CA VAL A 29 -4.56 10.23 12.67
C VAL A 29 -5.83 9.74 11.97
N GLU A 30 -7.03 10.18 12.39
CA GLU A 30 -8.28 9.87 11.68
C GLU A 30 -8.23 10.34 10.21
N LEU A 31 -7.71 11.55 9.98
CA LEU A 31 -7.58 12.11 8.62
C LEU A 31 -6.70 11.24 7.72
N THR A 32 -5.63 10.61 8.25
CA THR A 32 -4.82 9.69 7.42
C THR A 32 -5.64 8.50 6.91
N GLY A 33 -6.53 7.95 7.75
CA GLY A 33 -7.46 6.91 7.35
C GLY A 33 -8.46 7.37 6.27
N GLU A 34 -9.02 8.58 6.41
CA GLU A 34 -9.94 9.13 5.40
C GLU A 34 -9.22 9.41 4.06
N ILE A 35 -7.98 9.90 4.12
CA ILE A 35 -7.14 10.08 2.91
C ILE A 35 -6.88 8.72 2.25
N GLY A 36 -6.56 7.68 3.02
CA GLY A 36 -6.38 6.32 2.52
C GLY A 36 -7.63 5.77 1.81
N LYS A 37 -8.83 5.99 2.41
CA LYS A 37 -10.10 5.60 1.80
C LYS A 37 -10.38 6.34 0.49
N ASN A 38 -10.14 7.65 0.45
CA ASN A 38 -10.33 8.48 -0.73
C ASN A 38 -9.38 8.09 -1.86
N TRP A 39 -8.11 7.81 -1.52
CA TRP A 39 -7.12 7.34 -2.48
C TRP A 39 -7.56 5.99 -3.10
N LEU A 40 -7.96 5.01 -2.28
CA LEU A 40 -8.45 3.73 -2.77
C LEU A 40 -9.72 3.86 -3.63
N ALA A 41 -10.62 4.80 -3.28
CA ALA A 41 -11.80 5.06 -4.08
C ALA A 41 -11.43 5.59 -5.48
N MET A 42 -10.46 6.50 -5.57
CA MET A 42 -9.97 7.03 -6.85
C MET A 42 -9.28 5.92 -7.68
N ASP A 43 -8.43 5.10 -7.07
CA ASP A 43 -7.78 3.96 -7.73
C ASP A 43 -8.82 2.98 -8.30
N GLY A 44 -9.84 2.62 -7.50
CA GLY A 44 -10.91 1.74 -7.93
C GLY A 44 -11.78 2.33 -9.06
N LEU A 45 -12.08 3.62 -9.03
CA LEU A 45 -12.84 4.30 -10.09
C LEU A 45 -12.05 4.36 -11.40
N TRP A 46 -10.73 4.64 -11.33
CA TRP A 46 -9.84 4.57 -12.49
C TRP A 46 -9.81 3.17 -13.10
N PHE A 47 -9.62 2.15 -12.26
CA PHE A 47 -9.63 0.76 -12.72
C PHE A 47 -10.93 0.42 -13.45
N GLN A 48 -12.10 0.74 -12.85
CA GLN A 48 -13.41 0.47 -13.43
C GLN A 48 -13.64 1.26 -14.73
N ALA A 49 -13.13 2.49 -14.83
CA ALA A 49 -13.23 3.28 -16.07
C ALA A 49 -12.45 2.63 -17.21
N VAL A 50 -11.23 2.13 -16.95
CA VAL A 50 -10.43 1.40 -17.94
C VAL A 50 -11.09 0.06 -18.29
N GLU A 51 -11.56 -0.69 -17.29
CA GLU A 51 -12.28 -1.96 -17.49
C GLU A 51 -13.50 -1.79 -18.39
N LYS A 52 -14.30 -0.75 -18.15
CA LYS A 52 -15.51 -0.47 -18.95
C LYS A 52 -15.21 -0.20 -20.41
N VAL A 53 -14.08 0.42 -20.73
CA VAL A 53 -13.72 0.82 -22.11
C VAL A 53 -12.94 -0.28 -22.82
N TYR A 54 -12.01 -0.94 -22.14
CA TYR A 54 -11.03 -1.85 -22.75
C TYR A 54 -11.14 -3.30 -22.26
N GLY A 55 -12.01 -3.58 -21.28
CA GLY A 55 -12.18 -4.90 -20.67
C GLY A 55 -11.18 -5.21 -19.55
N MET A 56 -11.45 -6.29 -18.82
CA MET A 56 -10.74 -6.72 -17.63
C MET A 56 -9.24 -6.96 -17.89
N ASN A 57 -8.88 -7.60 -19.00
CA ASN A 57 -7.47 -7.96 -19.27
C ASN A 57 -6.59 -6.71 -19.43
N ASP A 58 -7.08 -5.71 -20.13
CA ASP A 58 -6.36 -4.46 -20.33
C ASP A 58 -6.33 -3.62 -19.06
N ALA A 59 -7.43 -3.57 -18.31
CA ALA A 59 -7.47 -2.91 -17.01
C ALA A 59 -6.44 -3.52 -16.04
N LYS A 60 -6.35 -4.85 -15.96
CA LYS A 60 -5.32 -5.53 -15.13
C LYS A 60 -3.91 -5.20 -15.60
N ARG A 61 -3.63 -5.24 -16.89
CA ARG A 61 -2.31 -4.92 -17.44
C ARG A 61 -1.89 -3.47 -17.10
N CYS A 62 -2.81 -2.52 -17.21
CA CYS A 62 -2.57 -1.13 -16.82
C CYS A 62 -2.34 -1.01 -15.30
N ASN A 63 -3.15 -1.71 -14.50
CA ASN A 63 -3.04 -1.74 -13.05
C ASN A 63 -1.69 -2.31 -12.58
N ASP A 64 -1.27 -3.45 -13.11
CA ASP A 64 0.01 -4.09 -12.78
C ASP A 64 1.19 -3.18 -13.13
N SER A 65 1.13 -2.50 -14.29
CA SER A 65 2.13 -1.51 -14.68
C SER A 65 2.18 -0.31 -13.74
N CYS A 66 1.01 0.18 -13.30
CA CYS A 66 0.89 1.28 -12.34
C CYS A 66 1.50 0.88 -10.99
N TRP A 67 1.08 -0.25 -10.44
CA TRP A 67 1.55 -0.75 -9.14
C TRP A 67 3.05 -1.05 -9.13
N GLY A 68 3.61 -1.59 -10.21
CA GLY A 68 5.04 -1.82 -10.34
C GLY A 68 5.89 -0.53 -10.27
N ARG A 69 5.29 0.62 -10.60
CA ARG A 69 5.94 1.95 -10.48
C ARG A 69 5.61 2.62 -9.16
N TYR A 70 4.34 2.63 -8.79
CA TYR A 70 3.85 3.33 -7.60
C TYR A 70 4.47 2.76 -6.32
N SER A 71 4.56 1.44 -6.18
CA SER A 71 5.15 0.80 -5.00
C SER A 71 6.57 1.27 -4.70
N GLN A 72 7.38 1.54 -5.72
CA GLN A 72 8.71 2.12 -5.54
C GLN A 72 8.67 3.59 -5.11
N VAL A 73 7.71 4.36 -5.62
CA VAL A 73 7.50 5.76 -5.19
C VAL A 73 7.08 5.80 -3.73
N GLU A 74 6.08 5.00 -3.36
CA GLU A 74 5.59 4.87 -1.99
C GLU A 74 6.72 4.46 -1.04
N ALA A 75 7.48 3.42 -1.39
CA ALA A 75 8.59 2.93 -0.57
C ALA A 75 9.68 4.00 -0.35
N ARG A 76 10.07 4.75 -1.39
CA ARG A 76 11.07 5.83 -1.25
C ARG A 76 10.57 6.96 -0.35
N LEU A 77 9.30 7.36 -0.48
CA LEU A 77 8.70 8.39 0.37
C LEU A 77 8.67 7.95 1.83
N ILE A 78 8.23 6.71 2.10
CA ILE A 78 8.19 6.14 3.44
C ILE A 78 9.61 5.99 4.01
N LYS A 79 10.54 5.48 3.22
CA LYS A 79 11.95 5.32 3.62
C LYS A 79 12.57 6.65 4.04
N LYS A 80 12.33 7.71 3.25
CA LYS A 80 12.77 9.07 3.56
C LYS A 80 12.10 9.61 4.82
N PHE A 81 10.79 9.45 4.95
CA PHE A 81 10.00 9.91 6.09
C PHE A 81 10.47 9.27 7.40
N LEU A 82 10.75 7.97 7.40
CA LEU A 82 11.20 7.21 8.56
C LEU A 82 12.71 7.33 8.82
N GLY A 83 13.48 7.98 7.95
CA GLY A 83 14.94 8.06 8.05
C GLY A 83 15.62 6.68 7.95
N LEU A 84 15.07 5.74 7.16
CA LEU A 84 15.63 4.40 7.05
C LEU A 84 16.96 4.41 6.28
N PRO A 85 17.95 3.60 6.71
CA PRO A 85 19.22 3.48 6.02
C PRO A 85 19.07 2.82 4.64
N LYS A 86 20.14 2.85 3.81
CA LYS A 86 20.13 2.20 2.49
C LYS A 86 19.81 0.70 2.63
N LYS A 87 20.51 0.00 3.51
CA LYS A 87 20.28 -1.41 3.89
C LYS A 87 19.46 -1.44 5.18
N ALA A 88 18.14 -1.42 5.05
CA ALA A 88 17.23 -1.30 6.17
C ALA A 88 16.82 -2.65 6.79
N GLY A 89 17.04 -3.76 6.05
CA GLY A 89 16.73 -5.12 6.47
C GLY A 89 15.24 -5.36 6.71
N ILE A 90 14.95 -6.49 7.34
CA ILE A 90 13.56 -6.89 7.67
C ILE A 90 12.91 -5.92 8.67
N ASP A 91 13.64 -5.42 9.64
CA ASP A 91 13.08 -4.44 10.59
C ASP A 91 12.69 -3.13 9.92
N GLY A 92 13.49 -2.66 8.96
CA GLY A 92 13.13 -1.49 8.15
C GLY A 92 11.90 -1.78 7.28
N LEU A 93 11.77 -2.98 6.72
CA LEU A 93 10.59 -3.38 5.96
C LEU A 93 9.34 -3.43 6.84
N LYS A 94 9.39 -4.06 8.03
CA LYS A 94 8.26 -4.09 8.98
C LYS A 94 7.77 -2.68 9.29
N ARG A 95 8.70 -1.77 9.61
CA ARG A 95 8.35 -0.37 9.87
C ARG A 95 7.73 0.29 8.65
N ALA A 96 8.27 0.07 7.46
CA ALA A 96 7.76 0.68 6.23
C ALA A 96 6.36 0.16 5.85
N LEU A 97 6.08 -1.13 6.03
CA LEU A 97 4.77 -1.73 5.77
C LEU A 97 3.66 -1.06 6.60
N ALA A 98 3.95 -0.69 7.86
CA ALA A 98 2.99 -0.01 8.73
C ALA A 98 2.62 1.42 8.28
N PHE A 99 3.41 2.04 7.40
CA PHE A 99 3.17 3.39 6.88
C PHE A 99 2.60 3.42 5.46
N ARG A 100 2.33 2.27 4.87
CA ARG A 100 1.67 2.20 3.56
C ARG A 100 0.23 2.70 3.63
N MET A 101 -0.27 3.20 2.51
CA MET A 101 -1.68 3.63 2.41
C MET A 101 -2.65 2.51 2.80
N TYR A 102 -2.35 1.26 2.40
CA TYR A 102 -3.16 0.10 2.77
C TYR A 102 -3.16 -0.22 4.27
N ALA A 103 -2.10 0.11 5.00
CA ALA A 103 -2.06 -0.08 6.46
C ALA A 103 -3.09 0.80 7.20
N GLN A 104 -3.53 1.89 6.56
CA GLN A 104 -4.53 2.80 7.14
C GLN A 104 -5.98 2.33 6.95
N ILE A 105 -6.21 1.36 6.10
CA ILE A 105 -7.57 0.98 5.65
C ILE A 105 -7.85 -0.52 5.64
N ASN A 106 -6.83 -1.35 5.84
CA ASN A 106 -6.92 -2.81 5.88
C ASN A 106 -6.45 -3.33 7.25
N VAL A 107 -6.81 -4.58 7.57
CA VAL A 107 -6.25 -5.29 8.72
C VAL A 107 -5.10 -6.16 8.23
N GLN A 108 -3.94 -5.99 8.83
CA GLN A 108 -2.70 -6.64 8.43
C GLN A 108 -2.00 -7.27 9.62
N SER A 109 -1.27 -8.36 9.39
CA SER A 109 -0.43 -8.99 10.42
C SER A 109 0.93 -9.38 9.84
N ILE A 110 1.90 -9.52 10.74
CA ILE A 110 3.24 -10.00 10.43
C ILE A 110 3.53 -11.20 11.32
N ILE A 111 3.97 -12.30 10.70
CA ILE A 111 4.47 -13.50 11.37
C ILE A 111 5.98 -13.51 11.17
N GLU A 112 6.73 -13.50 12.25
CA GLU A 112 8.19 -13.61 12.21
C GLU A 112 8.58 -15.10 12.14
N GLU A 113 9.19 -15.51 11.01
CA GLU A 113 9.71 -16.87 10.83
C GLU A 113 11.15 -17.00 11.37
N SER A 114 11.93 -15.92 11.19
CA SER A 114 13.32 -15.81 11.68
C SER A 114 13.73 -14.32 11.71
N PRO A 115 14.92 -13.97 12.23
CA PRO A 115 15.43 -12.59 12.13
C PRO A 115 15.52 -12.04 10.70
N ASN A 116 15.63 -12.94 9.70
CA ASN A 116 15.79 -12.59 8.29
C ASN A 116 14.56 -12.93 7.44
N SER A 117 13.46 -13.41 8.04
CA SER A 117 12.27 -13.82 7.30
C SER A 117 10.98 -13.50 8.03
N ILE A 118 10.03 -12.91 7.29
CA ILE A 118 8.67 -12.64 7.77
C ILE A 118 7.64 -13.07 6.75
N ILE A 119 6.43 -13.42 7.23
CA ILE A 119 5.22 -13.49 6.40
C ILE A 119 4.35 -12.29 6.76
N PHE A 120 3.99 -11.50 5.75
CA PHE A 120 3.03 -10.42 5.85
C PHE A 120 1.69 -10.88 5.30
N GLN A 121 0.63 -10.75 6.08
CA GLN A 121 -0.72 -11.18 5.73
C GLN A 121 -1.68 -10.00 5.65
N MET A 122 -2.59 -10.06 4.69
CA MET A 122 -3.74 -9.18 4.56
C MET A 122 -4.97 -9.88 5.11
N ASN A 123 -5.26 -9.68 6.39
CA ASN A 123 -6.34 -10.37 7.10
C ASN A 123 -7.72 -9.84 6.73
N ASP A 124 -7.88 -8.52 6.60
CA ASP A 124 -9.07 -7.90 5.97
C ASP A 124 -8.60 -6.95 4.87
N CYS A 125 -8.99 -7.25 3.65
CA CYS A 125 -8.73 -6.45 2.47
C CYS A 125 -9.99 -5.70 2.05
N ARG A 126 -9.98 -4.36 2.14
CA ARG A 126 -11.13 -3.52 1.79
C ARG A 126 -11.66 -3.78 0.38
N VAL A 127 -10.78 -4.08 -0.59
CA VAL A 127 -11.15 -4.43 -1.96
C VAL A 127 -11.93 -5.74 -1.98
N GLN A 128 -11.38 -6.80 -1.39
CA GLN A 128 -11.97 -8.13 -1.38
C GLN A 128 -13.26 -8.16 -0.54
N SER A 129 -13.22 -7.57 0.66
CA SER A 129 -14.40 -7.48 1.52
C SER A 129 -15.55 -6.69 0.87
N ALA A 130 -15.26 -5.66 0.07
CA ALA A 130 -16.27 -4.95 -0.69
C ALA A 130 -16.90 -5.82 -1.79
N ARG A 131 -16.12 -6.67 -2.46
CA ARG A 131 -16.59 -7.63 -3.45
C ARG A 131 -17.44 -8.73 -2.80
N LYS A 132 -16.95 -9.31 -1.70
CA LYS A 132 -17.65 -10.35 -0.93
C LYS A 132 -19.03 -9.87 -0.47
N ARG A 133 -19.14 -8.62 0.04
CA ARG A 133 -20.46 -8.01 0.39
C ARG A 133 -21.42 -7.85 -0.79
N LYS A 134 -20.91 -7.79 -2.01
CA LYS A 134 -21.70 -7.70 -3.25
C LYS A 134 -21.97 -9.08 -3.89
N GLY A 135 -21.58 -10.18 -3.25
CA GLY A 135 -21.68 -11.54 -3.80
C GLY A 135 -20.81 -11.78 -5.03
N LEU A 136 -19.73 -11.01 -5.19
CA LEU A 136 -18.79 -11.15 -6.29
C LEU A 136 -17.62 -12.04 -5.87
N ALA A 137 -17.07 -12.78 -6.84
CA ALA A 137 -15.82 -13.52 -6.65
C ALA A 137 -14.67 -12.57 -6.27
N ASP A 138 -13.64 -13.11 -5.63
CA ASP A 138 -12.45 -12.34 -5.28
C ASP A 138 -11.81 -11.71 -6.52
N TYR A 139 -11.31 -10.51 -6.36
CA TYR A 139 -10.52 -9.85 -7.40
C TYR A 139 -9.19 -10.59 -7.57
N PRO A 140 -8.84 -11.02 -8.79
CA PRO A 140 -7.61 -11.78 -9.03
C PRO A 140 -6.38 -10.87 -9.01
N CYS A 141 -5.97 -10.43 -7.81
CA CYS A 141 -4.94 -9.40 -7.61
C CYS A 141 -3.51 -9.93 -7.61
N LYS A 142 -3.27 -11.24 -7.76
CA LYS A 142 -1.92 -11.84 -7.68
C LYS A 142 -0.90 -11.19 -8.60
N SER A 143 -1.26 -10.86 -9.85
CA SER A 143 -0.33 -10.21 -10.79
C SER A 143 0.11 -8.82 -10.32
N ALA A 144 -0.82 -8.03 -9.81
CA ALA A 144 -0.50 -6.73 -9.20
C ALA A 144 0.33 -6.90 -7.92
N GLY A 145 -0.06 -7.83 -7.04
CA GLY A 145 0.66 -8.10 -5.80
C GLY A 145 2.11 -8.53 -6.01
N LEU A 146 2.38 -9.36 -7.03
CA LEU A 146 3.74 -9.77 -7.37
C LEU A 146 4.64 -8.56 -7.69
N VAL A 147 4.18 -7.61 -8.50
CA VAL A 147 4.98 -6.41 -8.83
C VAL A 147 4.98 -5.41 -7.69
N GLU A 148 3.89 -5.28 -6.96
CA GLU A 148 3.73 -4.36 -5.85
C GLU A 148 4.69 -4.70 -4.70
N TYR A 149 4.55 -5.90 -4.12
CA TYR A 149 5.29 -6.28 -2.93
C TYR A 149 6.77 -6.50 -3.21
N SER A 150 7.13 -7.10 -4.36
CA SER A 150 8.54 -7.27 -4.72
C SER A 150 9.25 -5.94 -4.93
N ARG A 151 8.63 -4.99 -5.63
CA ARG A 151 9.21 -3.67 -5.88
C ARG A 151 9.28 -2.81 -4.63
N PHE A 152 8.27 -2.91 -3.77
CA PHE A 152 8.25 -2.21 -2.48
C PHE A 152 9.40 -2.70 -1.59
N ALA A 153 9.49 -4.02 -1.34
CA ALA A 153 10.49 -4.60 -0.48
C ALA A 153 11.93 -4.36 -1.00
N TRP A 154 12.14 -4.56 -2.30
CA TRP A 154 13.43 -4.28 -2.95
C TRP A 154 13.84 -2.81 -2.81
N THR A 155 12.90 -1.88 -2.85
CA THR A 155 13.20 -0.45 -2.68
C THR A 155 13.57 -0.10 -1.25
N ILE A 156 13.01 -0.81 -0.26
CA ILE A 156 13.41 -0.66 1.15
C ILE A 156 14.82 -1.21 1.36
N ASP A 157 15.09 -2.41 0.86
CA ASP A 157 16.41 -3.04 0.87
C ASP A 157 16.53 -4.01 -0.33
N GLU A 158 17.48 -3.78 -1.20
CA GLU A 158 17.66 -4.54 -2.45
C GLU A 158 17.96 -6.04 -2.26
N ARG A 159 18.35 -6.45 -1.05
CA ARG A 159 18.59 -7.84 -0.66
C ARG A 159 17.33 -8.60 -0.30
N ILE A 160 16.20 -7.91 -0.12
CA ILE A 160 14.95 -8.59 0.26
C ILE A 160 14.32 -9.23 -0.98
N ARG A 161 14.09 -10.54 -0.88
CA ARG A 161 13.32 -11.31 -1.86
C ARG A 161 11.89 -11.47 -1.37
N THR A 162 10.97 -11.53 -2.32
CA THR A 162 9.53 -11.63 -2.06
C THR A 162 8.99 -12.88 -2.71
N GLU A 163 8.26 -13.68 -1.93
CA GLU A 163 7.55 -14.87 -2.39
C GLU A 163 6.05 -14.72 -2.12
N CYS A 164 5.22 -15.12 -3.07
CA CYS A 164 3.78 -15.21 -2.87
C CYS A 164 3.46 -16.51 -2.14
N VAL A 165 2.98 -16.42 -0.91
CA VAL A 165 2.49 -17.58 -0.13
C VAL A 165 1.09 -17.97 -0.61
N GLY A 166 0.24 -16.99 -0.90
CA GLY A 166 -1.07 -17.16 -1.49
C GLY A 166 -1.70 -15.81 -1.80
N CYS A 167 -2.43 -15.71 -2.90
CA CYS A 167 -3.10 -14.47 -3.32
C CYS A 167 -4.17 -14.80 -4.37
N PRO A 168 -5.39 -14.22 -4.32
CA PRO A 168 -6.41 -14.47 -5.33
C PRO A 168 -5.88 -14.26 -6.76
N PRO A 169 -6.14 -15.21 -7.71
CA PRO A 169 -7.16 -16.25 -7.67
C PRO A 169 -6.75 -17.59 -7.04
N ASP A 170 -5.58 -17.69 -6.39
CA ASP A 170 -5.22 -18.90 -5.67
C ASP A 170 -6.20 -19.12 -4.50
N GLU A 171 -6.38 -20.37 -4.12
CA GLU A 171 -7.09 -20.70 -2.89
C GLU A 171 -6.34 -20.15 -1.67
N HIS A 172 -7.06 -19.63 -0.71
CA HIS A 172 -6.53 -19.08 0.54
C HIS A 172 -7.45 -19.44 1.71
N PRO A 173 -6.93 -19.46 2.95
CA PRO A 173 -7.75 -19.63 4.15
C PRO A 173 -8.75 -18.50 4.35
N ASP A 174 -9.71 -18.69 5.24
CA ASP A 174 -10.73 -17.67 5.53
C ASP A 174 -10.22 -16.49 6.38
N ASP A 175 -9.06 -16.63 7.02
CA ASP A 175 -8.49 -15.65 7.97
C ASP A 175 -7.57 -14.63 7.31
N TRP A 176 -7.24 -14.80 6.03
CA TRP A 176 -6.52 -13.81 5.23
C TRP A 176 -6.82 -13.95 3.73
N PHE A 177 -6.71 -12.86 2.97
CA PHE A 177 -6.90 -12.82 1.50
C PHE A 177 -5.60 -13.05 0.73
N CYS A 178 -4.49 -12.50 1.21
CA CYS A 178 -3.18 -12.77 0.61
C CYS A 178 -2.08 -12.75 1.65
N ALA A 179 -0.99 -13.49 1.34
CA ALA A 179 0.18 -13.58 2.19
C ALA A 179 1.46 -13.57 1.35
N TRP A 180 2.48 -12.86 1.85
CA TRP A 180 3.74 -12.60 1.18
C TRP A 180 4.89 -12.85 2.13
N ARG A 181 5.81 -13.75 1.75
CA ARG A 181 7.05 -13.97 2.49
C ARG A 181 8.11 -13.02 1.99
N PHE A 182 8.82 -12.41 2.92
CA PHE A 182 9.99 -11.59 2.66
C PHE A 182 11.20 -12.19 3.34
N VAL A 183 12.26 -12.42 2.55
CA VAL A 183 13.51 -13.03 3.02
C VAL A 183 14.65 -12.08 2.73
N LEU A 184 15.44 -11.75 3.74
CA LEU A 184 16.69 -10.99 3.58
C LEU A 184 17.80 -11.95 3.20
N GLU A 185 18.36 -11.81 2.00
CA GLU A 185 19.54 -12.54 1.57
C GLU A 185 20.81 -11.90 2.15
N GLU A 186 21.81 -12.71 2.44
CA GLU A 186 23.12 -12.22 2.84
C GLU A 186 23.82 -11.49 1.68
N ASP A 187 24.69 -10.55 2.02
CA ASP A 187 25.55 -9.91 1.01
C ASP A 187 26.52 -10.98 0.43
N ASN A 188 26.42 -11.24 -0.87
CA ASN A 188 27.43 -12.03 -1.60
C ASN A 188 28.73 -11.24 -1.76
#